data_29e0142c23dcf8c346937874a87ea882
#
_entry.id   29e0142c23dcf8c346937874a87ea882
#
_cell.length_a   1.000
_cell.length_b   1.000
_cell.length_c   1.000
_cell.angle_alpha   90.00
_cell.angle_beta   90.00
_cell.angle_gamma   90.00
#
_symmetry.space_group_name_H-M   'P 1'
#
loop_
_entity.id
_entity.type
_entity.pdbx_description
1 polymer ?
#
loop_
_entity_poly.entity_id
_entity_poly.type
_entity_poly.pdbx_seq_one_letter_code
_entity_poly.pdbx_strand_id
1 'polypeptide(L)'
;VPAESFWQQALERSLQARAQGDLVPLQTEPLALGFDPFVIRRLLSRTPKHLRAAGPRPNPFLPWEPGLEVARLQTGHVLLLNKFPVQPGHLLVITPHWAPQSGWLTREDLQAVVEVSADTSGLWFFNSCAAAGASQPHRHLQLLPRHDGEPCCPLEPQLLTALGTSKTVDGFAWAHALSRRQDPTSAAELHRLV
;
A
#
# COMPACT_ATOMS: atom_id res chain seq x y z
N VAL A 1 -3.42 -28.46 5.44
CA VAL A 1 -2.31 -27.56 5.10
C VAL A 1 -2.81 -26.15 5.39
N PRO A 2 -2.13 -25.33 6.23
CA PRO A 2 -2.50 -23.93 6.37
C PRO A 2 -2.52 -23.30 4.98
N ALA A 3 -3.52 -22.46 4.68
CA ALA A 3 -3.52 -21.70 3.45
C ALA A 3 -2.26 -20.81 3.43
N GLU A 4 -1.57 -20.78 2.29
CA GLU A 4 -0.44 -19.88 2.13
C GLU A 4 -0.90 -18.43 2.30
N SER A 5 -0.15 -17.63 3.08
CA SER A 5 -0.47 -16.22 3.24
C SER A 5 -0.39 -15.47 1.92
N PHE A 6 -1.15 -14.40 1.77
CA PHE A 6 -1.06 -13.55 0.58
C PHE A 6 0.34 -13.00 0.37
N TRP A 7 1.08 -12.73 1.45
CA TRP A 7 2.47 -12.30 1.32
C TRP A 7 3.37 -13.37 0.73
N GLN A 8 3.21 -14.62 1.16
CA GLN A 8 3.97 -15.76 0.64
C GLN A 8 3.70 -15.98 -0.85
N GLN A 9 2.42 -15.98 -1.24
CA GLN A 9 2.00 -16.00 -2.65
C GLN A 9 2.59 -14.83 -3.45
N ALA A 10 2.60 -13.63 -2.87
CA ALA A 10 3.19 -12.43 -3.49
C ALA A 10 4.70 -12.58 -3.73
N LEU A 11 5.44 -13.14 -2.78
CA LEU A 11 6.88 -13.38 -2.94
C LEU A 11 7.18 -14.38 -4.05
N GLU A 12 6.44 -15.49 -4.10
CA GLU A 12 6.56 -16.50 -5.16
C GLU A 12 6.20 -15.92 -6.53
N ARG A 13 5.07 -15.20 -6.61
CA ARG A 13 4.66 -14.51 -7.84
C ARG A 13 5.68 -13.46 -8.28
N SER A 14 6.32 -12.76 -7.34
CA SER A 14 7.36 -11.78 -7.63
C SER A 14 8.56 -12.38 -8.36
N LEU A 15 8.98 -13.59 -8.01
CA LEU A 15 10.07 -14.29 -8.69
C LEU A 15 9.70 -14.57 -10.15
N GLN A 16 8.50 -15.08 -10.41
CA GLN A 16 8.01 -15.38 -11.75
C GLN A 16 7.85 -14.11 -12.59
N ALA A 17 7.16 -13.10 -12.05
CA ALA A 17 6.90 -11.83 -12.73
C ALA A 17 8.21 -11.09 -13.06
N ARG A 18 9.22 -11.17 -12.18
CA ARG A 18 10.54 -10.62 -12.44
C ARG A 18 11.27 -11.34 -13.57
N ALA A 19 11.20 -12.66 -13.61
CA ALA A 19 11.81 -13.46 -14.67
C ALA A 19 11.17 -13.19 -16.04
N GLN A 20 9.88 -12.87 -16.08
CA GLN A 20 9.13 -12.52 -17.27
C GLN A 20 9.25 -11.03 -17.67
N GLY A 21 9.79 -10.19 -16.81
CA GLY A 21 9.91 -8.74 -17.03
C GLY A 21 8.64 -7.94 -16.71
N ASP A 22 7.61 -8.57 -16.15
CA ASP A 22 6.37 -7.92 -15.75
C ASP A 22 6.56 -7.05 -14.50
N LEU A 23 7.49 -7.44 -13.63
CA LEU A 23 7.84 -6.73 -12.40
C LEU A 23 9.26 -6.16 -12.50
N VAL A 24 9.39 -4.85 -12.28
CA VAL A 24 10.65 -4.11 -12.41
C VAL A 24 10.97 -3.40 -11.08
N PRO A 25 11.72 -4.01 -10.18
CA PRO A 25 12.04 -3.42 -8.88
C PRO A 25 12.76 -2.08 -9.01
N LEU A 26 12.37 -1.11 -8.21
CA LEU A 26 13.07 0.16 -8.11
C LEU A 26 14.32 0.00 -7.23
N GLN A 27 15.46 0.40 -7.76
CA GLN A 27 16.68 0.47 -6.95
C GLN A 27 16.66 1.77 -6.16
N THR A 28 16.71 1.67 -4.85
CA THR A 28 16.74 2.82 -3.95
C THR A 28 17.77 2.61 -2.86
N GLU A 29 18.32 3.71 -2.33
CA GLU A 29 19.18 3.69 -1.16
C GLU A 29 18.62 4.62 -0.06
N PRO A 30 18.78 4.27 1.22
CA PRO A 30 18.44 5.18 2.30
C PRO A 30 19.45 6.32 2.36
N LEU A 31 18.98 7.53 2.63
CA LEU A 31 19.81 8.71 2.88
C LEU A 31 19.83 8.99 4.38
N ALA A 32 21.02 9.04 4.97
CA ALA A 32 21.22 9.45 6.35
C ALA A 32 21.26 10.99 6.44
N LEU A 33 20.09 11.62 6.42
CA LEU A 33 19.99 13.09 6.46
C LEU A 33 19.67 13.64 7.85
N GLY A 34 19.63 12.80 8.89
CA GLY A 34 19.35 13.23 10.28
C GLY A 34 17.93 13.76 10.50
N PHE A 35 16.99 13.41 9.65
CA PHE A 35 15.57 13.78 9.80
C PHE A 35 14.77 12.71 10.53
N ASP A 36 15.29 12.20 11.65
CA ASP A 36 14.53 11.28 12.49
C ASP A 36 13.15 11.85 12.82
N PRO A 37 12.08 11.04 12.69
CA PRO A 37 12.02 9.60 12.42
C PRO A 37 11.82 9.24 10.95
N PHE A 38 12.05 10.14 10.02
CA PHE A 38 11.78 9.90 8.59
C PHE A 38 12.90 9.09 7.94
N VAL A 39 12.53 8.07 7.17
CA VAL A 39 13.45 7.35 6.31
C VAL A 39 13.31 7.85 4.88
N ILE A 40 14.28 8.63 4.43
CA ILE A 40 14.33 9.15 3.06
C ILE A 40 15.06 8.14 2.19
N ARG A 41 14.47 7.78 1.06
CA ARG A 41 15.09 6.87 0.08
C ARG A 41 15.27 7.57 -1.26
N ARG A 42 16.51 7.59 -1.73
CA ARG A 42 16.86 8.14 -3.05
C ARG A 42 16.68 7.06 -4.11
N LEU A 43 15.99 7.38 -5.20
CA LEU A 43 15.87 6.51 -6.36
C LEU A 43 17.19 6.49 -7.14
N LEU A 44 17.77 5.30 -7.36
CA LEU A 44 18.98 5.08 -8.14
C LEU A 44 18.66 4.65 -9.58
N SER A 45 17.61 3.87 -9.77
CA SER A 45 17.17 3.46 -11.10
C SER A 45 16.53 4.63 -11.87
N ARG A 46 16.48 4.51 -13.20
CA ARG A 46 15.74 5.49 -14.02
C ARG A 46 14.28 5.50 -13.61
N THR A 47 13.72 6.70 -13.50
CA THR A 47 12.27 6.88 -13.31
C THR A 47 11.52 6.13 -14.42
N PRO A 48 10.56 5.27 -14.10
CA PRO A 48 9.76 4.56 -15.08
C PRO A 48 9.15 5.51 -16.13
N LYS A 49 9.10 5.08 -17.39
CA LYS A 49 8.66 5.94 -18.50
C LYS A 49 7.28 6.55 -18.27
N HIS A 50 6.34 5.78 -17.71
CA HIS A 50 4.97 6.24 -17.45
C HIS A 50 4.90 7.35 -16.37
N LEU A 51 5.88 7.45 -15.47
CA LEU A 51 5.96 8.54 -14.50
C LEU A 51 6.61 9.81 -15.08
N ARG A 52 7.28 9.69 -16.24
CA ARG A 52 7.95 10.80 -16.93
C ARG A 52 7.09 11.42 -18.02
N ALA A 53 6.12 10.68 -18.56
CA ALA A 53 5.30 11.14 -19.67
C ALA A 53 4.30 12.21 -19.23
N ALA A 54 4.27 13.33 -19.91
CA ALA A 54 3.18 14.28 -19.85
C ALA A 54 2.00 13.78 -20.72
N GLY A 55 0.77 14.03 -20.29
CA GLY A 55 -0.44 13.70 -21.04
C GLY A 55 -1.22 12.49 -20.53
N PRO A 56 -2.28 12.07 -21.26
CA PRO A 56 -3.12 10.95 -20.88
C PRO A 56 -2.31 9.66 -20.75
N ARG A 57 -2.47 8.95 -19.64
CA ARG A 57 -1.80 7.68 -19.39
C ARG A 57 -2.79 6.54 -19.53
N PRO A 58 -2.40 5.40 -20.16
CA PRO A 58 -3.21 4.20 -20.13
C PRO A 58 -3.45 3.80 -18.67
N ASN A 59 -4.67 3.33 -18.36
CA ASN A 59 -4.96 2.76 -17.06
C ASN A 59 -4.24 1.40 -16.93
N PRO A 60 -3.25 1.24 -16.02
CA PRO A 60 -2.49 -0.01 -15.91
C PRO A 60 -3.27 -1.13 -15.21
N PHE A 61 -4.48 -0.82 -14.71
CA PHE A 61 -5.32 -1.74 -13.95
C PHE A 61 -6.53 -2.24 -14.75
N LEU A 62 -6.76 -1.74 -15.98
CA LEU A 62 -7.87 -2.19 -16.82
C LEU A 62 -7.45 -2.27 -18.29
N PRO A 63 -7.06 -3.46 -18.78
CA PRO A 63 -6.82 -4.70 -18.02
C PRO A 63 -5.49 -4.61 -17.25
N TRP A 64 -5.42 -5.31 -16.10
CA TRP A 64 -4.15 -5.48 -15.41
C TRP A 64 -3.31 -6.58 -16.04
N GLU A 65 -2.02 -6.58 -15.74
CA GLU A 65 -1.05 -7.58 -16.18
C GLU A 65 -1.31 -8.90 -15.43
N PRO A 66 -1.70 -10.00 -16.12
CA PRO A 66 -2.00 -11.27 -15.43
C PRO A 66 -0.83 -11.81 -14.60
N GLY A 67 0.41 -11.56 -15.04
CA GLY A 67 1.62 -11.97 -14.31
C GLY A 67 1.79 -11.30 -12.94
N LEU A 68 1.07 -10.20 -12.69
CA LEU A 68 1.09 -9.48 -11.41
C LEU A 68 -0.07 -9.86 -10.48
N GLU A 69 -1.07 -10.61 -10.95
CA GLU A 69 -2.22 -11.03 -10.12
C GLU A 69 -1.79 -12.06 -9.08
N VAL A 70 -2.04 -11.75 -7.81
CA VAL A 70 -1.80 -12.63 -6.66
C VAL A 70 -3.07 -13.36 -6.28
N ALA A 71 -4.19 -12.64 -6.12
CA ALA A 71 -5.46 -13.21 -5.73
C ALA A 71 -6.65 -12.33 -6.15
N ARG A 72 -7.83 -12.95 -6.19
CA ARG A 72 -9.13 -12.25 -6.25
C ARG A 72 -9.80 -12.35 -4.90
N LEU A 73 -10.17 -11.21 -4.35
CA LEU A 73 -10.76 -11.11 -3.03
C LEU A 73 -12.28 -11.35 -3.07
N GLN A 74 -12.88 -11.71 -1.94
CA GLN A 74 -14.33 -11.97 -1.84
C GLN A 74 -15.16 -10.73 -2.18
N THR A 75 -14.61 -9.54 -1.94
CA THR A 75 -15.22 -8.25 -2.31
C THR A 75 -15.22 -7.97 -3.82
N GLY A 76 -14.58 -8.83 -4.61
CA GLY A 76 -14.33 -8.61 -6.04
C GLY A 76 -13.08 -7.80 -6.34
N HIS A 77 -12.45 -7.17 -5.35
CA HIS A 77 -11.16 -6.51 -5.54
C HIS A 77 -10.08 -7.49 -5.99
N VAL A 78 -9.06 -6.98 -6.63
CA VAL A 78 -7.92 -7.78 -7.10
C VAL A 78 -6.66 -7.39 -6.34
N LEU A 79 -5.96 -8.38 -5.81
CA LEU A 79 -4.68 -8.24 -5.16
C LEU A 79 -3.58 -8.42 -6.20
N LEU A 80 -2.82 -7.37 -6.45
CA LEU A 80 -1.74 -7.33 -7.43
C LEU A 80 -0.39 -7.06 -6.77
N LEU A 81 0.67 -7.53 -7.39
CA LEU A 81 2.01 -6.98 -7.15
C LEU A 81 2.10 -5.56 -7.72
N ASN A 82 2.74 -4.67 -6.99
CA ASN A 82 3.14 -3.39 -7.59
C ASN A 82 4.22 -3.65 -8.65
N LYS A 83 3.96 -3.22 -9.90
CA LYS A 83 4.90 -3.39 -11.02
C LYS A 83 6.29 -2.80 -10.75
N PHE A 84 6.35 -1.71 -9.99
CA PHE A 84 7.56 -1.00 -9.59
C PHE A 84 7.71 -0.98 -8.07
N PRO A 85 7.97 -2.14 -7.46
CA PRO A 85 7.94 -2.26 -6.01
C PRO A 85 9.14 -1.53 -5.37
N VAL A 86 8.90 -0.88 -4.24
CA VAL A 86 9.93 -0.25 -3.41
C VAL A 86 10.55 -1.22 -2.41
N GLN A 87 9.87 -2.35 -2.18
CA GLN A 87 10.35 -3.49 -1.38
C GLN A 87 9.75 -4.80 -1.92
N PRO A 88 10.35 -5.97 -1.62
CA PRO A 88 9.78 -7.26 -1.99
C PRO A 88 8.35 -7.43 -1.45
N GLY A 89 7.46 -8.00 -2.26
CA GLY A 89 6.08 -8.25 -1.85
C GLY A 89 5.20 -7.00 -1.72
N HIS A 90 5.58 -5.84 -2.26
CA HIS A 90 4.72 -4.65 -2.29
C HIS A 90 3.43 -4.95 -3.06
N LEU A 91 2.30 -4.90 -2.37
CA LEU A 91 0.99 -5.27 -2.86
C LEU A 91 0.10 -4.05 -3.13
N LEU A 92 -0.79 -4.20 -4.10
CA LEU A 92 -1.88 -3.27 -4.40
C LEU A 92 -3.21 -4.01 -4.31
N VAL A 93 -4.20 -3.40 -3.69
CA VAL A 93 -5.60 -3.83 -3.81
C VAL A 93 -6.30 -2.84 -4.73
N ILE A 94 -6.77 -3.30 -5.88
CA ILE A 94 -7.44 -2.47 -6.89
C ILE A 94 -8.93 -2.81 -6.98
N THR A 95 -9.75 -1.84 -7.38
CA THR A 95 -11.15 -2.12 -7.74
C THR A 95 -11.22 -2.83 -9.10
N PRO A 96 -12.13 -3.82 -9.29
CA PRO A 96 -12.23 -4.60 -10.52
C PRO A 96 -12.75 -3.77 -11.70
N HIS A 97 -13.47 -2.69 -11.40
CA HIS A 97 -13.97 -1.71 -12.36
C HIS A 97 -13.39 -0.34 -12.04
N TRP A 98 -13.39 0.54 -13.01
CA TRP A 98 -12.87 1.89 -12.81
C TRP A 98 -13.60 2.60 -11.68
N ALA A 99 -12.85 3.08 -10.71
CA ALA A 99 -13.29 3.97 -9.68
C ALA A 99 -12.23 5.06 -9.47
N PRO A 100 -12.61 6.29 -9.16
CA PRO A 100 -11.65 7.37 -8.97
C PRO A 100 -10.80 7.14 -7.72
N GLN A 101 -9.50 7.44 -7.81
CA GLN A 101 -8.59 7.41 -6.67
C GLN A 101 -8.91 8.49 -5.63
N SER A 102 -9.62 9.55 -6.02
CA SER A 102 -10.06 10.63 -5.12
C SER A 102 -11.25 10.24 -4.28
N GLY A 103 -11.44 10.95 -3.18
CA GLY A 103 -12.56 10.74 -2.25
C GLY A 103 -12.25 9.76 -1.13
N TRP A 104 -13.29 9.44 -0.35
CA TRP A 104 -13.19 8.53 0.78
C TRP A 104 -13.19 7.07 0.32
N LEU A 105 -12.57 6.21 1.13
CA LEU A 105 -12.63 4.76 0.94
C LEU A 105 -14.05 4.27 1.25
N THR A 106 -14.53 3.31 0.46
CA THR A 106 -15.82 2.68 0.68
C THR A 106 -15.70 1.55 1.72
N ARG A 107 -16.82 1.06 2.21
CA ARG A 107 -16.83 -0.09 3.10
C ARG A 107 -16.26 -1.34 2.43
N GLU A 108 -16.50 -1.51 1.14
CA GLU A 108 -15.99 -2.61 0.34
C GLU A 108 -14.47 -2.53 0.19
N ASP A 109 -13.90 -1.33 -0.03
CA ASP A 109 -12.45 -1.11 -0.05
C ASP A 109 -11.84 -1.56 1.30
N LEU A 110 -12.46 -1.18 2.41
CA LEU A 110 -11.98 -1.53 3.75
C LEU A 110 -12.23 -3.00 4.12
N GLN A 111 -13.26 -3.63 3.56
CA GLN A 111 -13.45 -5.07 3.69
C GLN A 111 -12.34 -5.85 3.00
N ALA A 112 -11.89 -5.39 1.83
CA ALA A 112 -10.73 -5.96 1.15
C ALA A 112 -9.43 -5.83 1.97
N VAL A 113 -9.23 -4.68 2.64
CA VAL A 113 -8.12 -4.49 3.59
C VAL A 113 -8.20 -5.50 4.73
N VAL A 114 -9.37 -5.69 5.33
CA VAL A 114 -9.57 -6.65 6.43
C VAL A 114 -9.30 -8.08 5.96
N GLU A 115 -9.80 -8.46 4.78
CA GLU A 115 -9.59 -9.79 4.21
C GLU A 115 -8.09 -10.11 4.04
N VAL A 116 -7.32 -9.20 3.46
CA VAL A 116 -5.87 -9.38 3.30
C VAL A 116 -5.14 -9.34 4.63
N SER A 117 -5.56 -8.47 5.56
CA SER A 117 -4.93 -8.32 6.88
C SER A 117 -5.16 -9.52 7.80
N ALA A 118 -6.06 -10.44 7.44
CA ALA A 118 -6.31 -11.66 8.22
C ALA A 118 -5.09 -12.60 8.26
N ASP A 119 -4.23 -12.54 7.24
CA ASP A 119 -3.03 -13.38 7.16
C ASP A 119 -1.74 -12.63 6.79
N THR A 120 -1.85 -11.36 6.41
CA THR A 120 -0.69 -10.56 5.97
C THR A 120 -0.67 -9.22 6.69
N SER A 121 0.24 -9.07 7.63
CA SER A 121 0.46 -7.82 8.38
C SER A 121 1.35 -6.85 7.61
N GLY A 122 1.26 -5.55 7.94
CA GLY A 122 2.10 -4.53 7.35
C GLY A 122 1.51 -3.12 7.38
N LEU A 123 2.16 -2.21 6.67
CA LEU A 123 1.71 -0.84 6.51
C LEU A 123 0.73 -0.71 5.33
N TRP A 124 -0.53 -0.47 5.64
CA TRP A 124 -1.52 -0.04 4.67
C TRP A 124 -1.49 1.47 4.48
N PHE A 125 -1.62 1.92 3.24
CA PHE A 125 -1.78 3.34 2.95
C PHE A 125 -2.60 3.58 1.67
N PHE A 126 -3.22 4.77 1.64
CA PHE A 126 -4.04 5.23 0.53
C PHE A 126 -3.67 6.67 0.19
N ASN A 127 -3.18 6.90 -1.01
CA ASN A 127 -2.91 8.21 -1.54
C ASN A 127 -4.15 8.68 -2.32
N SER A 128 -4.97 9.53 -1.74
CA SER A 128 -6.32 9.84 -2.25
C SER A 128 -6.37 10.64 -3.57
N CYS A 129 -5.26 11.18 -4.04
CA CYS A 129 -5.20 11.91 -5.32
C CYS A 129 -3.74 12.15 -5.74
N ALA A 130 -3.54 12.72 -6.93
CA ALA A 130 -2.21 13.04 -7.42
C ALA A 130 -1.43 14.01 -6.49
N ALA A 131 -2.10 14.99 -5.89
CA ALA A 131 -1.50 15.90 -4.92
C ALA A 131 -1.06 15.19 -3.62
N ALA A 132 -1.72 14.08 -3.28
CA ALA A 132 -1.35 13.20 -2.17
C ALA A 132 -0.36 12.09 -2.58
N GLY A 133 0.22 12.14 -3.78
CA GLY A 133 1.23 11.19 -4.25
C GLY A 133 0.69 9.98 -5.02
N ALA A 134 -0.60 9.94 -5.36
CA ALA A 134 -1.13 8.86 -6.20
C ALA A 134 -0.53 8.91 -7.60
N SER A 135 0.08 7.81 -8.03
CA SER A 135 0.65 7.71 -9.39
C SER A 135 -0.39 7.36 -10.46
N GLN A 136 -1.55 6.83 -10.06
CA GLN A 136 -2.62 6.38 -10.95
C GLN A 136 -3.98 6.92 -10.48
N PRO A 137 -4.88 7.28 -11.43
CA PRO A 137 -6.20 7.82 -11.11
C PRO A 137 -7.23 6.73 -10.77
N HIS A 138 -6.94 5.47 -11.06
CA HIS A 138 -7.78 4.33 -10.72
C HIS A 138 -7.57 3.93 -9.25
N ARG A 139 -8.66 3.65 -8.54
CA ARG A 139 -8.67 3.33 -7.11
C ARG A 139 -7.81 2.12 -6.78
N HIS A 140 -6.85 2.37 -5.89
CA HIS A 140 -5.95 1.35 -5.37
C HIS A 140 -5.48 1.71 -3.95
N LEU A 141 -5.41 0.71 -3.09
CA LEU A 141 -4.77 0.78 -1.78
C LEU A 141 -3.46 0.02 -1.86
N GLN A 142 -2.54 0.33 -0.97
CA GLN A 142 -1.20 -0.24 -0.98
C GLN A 142 -0.88 -0.91 0.35
N LEU A 143 -0.20 -2.04 0.30
CA LEU A 143 0.32 -2.75 1.46
C LEU A 143 1.82 -3.00 1.30
N LEU A 144 2.58 -2.54 2.28
CA LEU A 144 3.97 -2.92 2.48
C LEU A 144 4.02 -3.97 3.60
N PRO A 145 4.15 -5.27 3.27
CA PRO A 145 4.18 -6.34 4.26
C PRO A 145 5.33 -6.17 5.26
N ARG A 146 5.10 -6.61 6.51
CA ARG A 146 6.06 -6.63 7.62
C ARG A 146 6.00 -7.98 8.31
N HIS A 147 7.13 -8.42 8.85
CA HIS A 147 7.16 -9.57 9.74
C HIS A 147 6.48 -9.25 11.08
N ASP A 148 5.99 -10.28 11.74
CA ASP A 148 5.40 -10.13 13.06
C ASP A 148 6.43 -9.52 14.03
N GLY A 149 6.01 -8.49 14.76
CA GLY A 149 6.87 -7.75 15.68
C GLY A 149 7.73 -6.65 15.05
N GLU A 150 7.75 -6.51 13.72
CA GLU A 150 8.37 -5.35 13.07
C GLU A 150 7.45 -4.13 13.15
N PRO A 151 7.99 -2.92 13.43
CA PRO A 151 7.21 -1.69 13.33
C PRO A 151 6.60 -1.54 11.93
N CYS A 152 5.33 -1.18 11.85
CA CYS A 152 4.67 -1.01 10.55
C CYS A 152 5.30 0.16 9.76
N CYS A 153 5.76 1.19 10.46
CA CYS A 153 6.50 2.31 9.87
C CYS A 153 7.46 2.93 10.89
N PRO A 154 8.45 3.74 10.47
CA PRO A 154 9.40 4.42 11.36
C PRO A 154 8.74 5.34 12.41
N LEU A 155 7.54 5.83 12.13
CA LEU A 155 6.77 6.72 13.01
C LEU A 155 5.99 5.97 14.10
N GLU A 156 5.88 4.65 14.05
CA GLU A 156 5.01 3.87 14.93
C GLU A 156 5.21 4.14 16.42
N PRO A 157 6.43 4.23 16.99
CA PRO A 157 6.61 4.53 18.39
C PRO A 157 6.00 5.87 18.82
N GLN A 158 6.14 6.89 17.97
CA GLN A 158 5.58 8.23 18.22
C GLN A 158 4.06 8.23 18.08
N LEU A 159 3.52 7.52 17.06
CA LEU A 159 2.08 7.36 16.86
C LEU A 159 1.42 6.65 18.05
N LEU A 160 2.05 5.59 18.57
CA LEU A 160 1.54 4.86 19.74
C LEU A 160 1.55 5.72 21.01
N THR A 161 2.59 6.53 21.20
CA THR A 161 2.65 7.49 22.31
C THR A 161 1.53 8.52 22.21
N ALA A 162 1.36 9.12 21.05
CA ALA A 162 0.34 10.15 20.81
C ALA A 162 -1.10 9.61 20.94
N LEU A 163 -1.36 8.36 20.55
CA LEU A 163 -2.66 7.70 20.75
C LEU A 163 -3.09 7.63 22.21
N GLY A 164 -2.13 7.56 23.15
CA GLY A 164 -2.39 7.54 24.59
C GLY A 164 -2.73 8.93 25.17
N THR A 165 -2.47 10.02 24.45
CA THR A 165 -2.53 11.39 25.00
C THR A 165 -3.44 12.33 24.20
N SER A 166 -3.08 12.65 22.96
CA SER A 166 -3.64 13.79 22.23
C SER A 166 -4.33 13.43 20.92
N LYS A 167 -4.19 12.20 20.42
CA LYS A 167 -4.62 11.77 19.07
C LYS A 167 -3.93 12.54 17.93
N THR A 168 -2.89 13.28 18.22
CA THR A 168 -2.04 13.98 17.27
C THR A 168 -0.59 13.86 17.74
N VAL A 169 0.35 13.90 16.81
CA VAL A 169 1.79 13.89 17.11
C VAL A 169 2.28 15.34 17.17
N ASP A 170 2.85 15.73 18.30
CA ASP A 170 3.43 17.06 18.47
C ASP A 170 4.61 17.27 17.51
N GLY A 171 4.69 18.47 16.94
CA GLY A 171 5.75 18.83 15.99
C GLY A 171 5.49 18.48 14.54
N PHE A 172 4.39 17.77 14.20
CA PHE A 172 4.01 17.60 12.82
C PHE A 172 3.36 18.87 12.27
N ALA A 173 3.91 19.40 11.18
CA ALA A 173 3.46 20.66 10.56
C ALA A 173 2.18 20.51 9.71
N TRP A 174 1.67 19.29 9.52
CA TRP A 174 0.47 18.98 8.72
C TRP A 174 -0.69 18.55 9.59
N ALA A 175 -1.91 18.79 9.11
CA ALA A 175 -3.12 18.32 9.76
C ALA A 175 -3.18 16.78 9.73
N HIS A 176 -3.42 16.16 10.89
CA HIS A 176 -3.54 14.72 11.03
C HIS A 176 -4.39 14.38 12.25
N ALA A 177 -4.89 13.16 12.28
CA ALA A 177 -5.58 12.59 13.43
C ALA A 177 -5.21 11.12 13.56
N LEU A 178 -5.18 10.63 14.80
CA LEU A 178 -4.89 9.25 15.13
C LEU A 178 -6.12 8.59 15.75
N SER A 179 -6.39 7.37 15.31
CA SER A 179 -7.44 6.53 15.88
C SER A 179 -6.94 5.11 16.03
N ARG A 180 -7.35 4.43 17.10
CA ARG A 180 -7.05 3.02 17.31
C ARG A 180 -8.27 2.19 16.95
N ARG A 181 -8.09 1.21 16.07
CA ARG A 181 -9.10 0.18 15.80
C ARG A 181 -9.10 -0.83 16.96
N GLN A 182 -10.28 -1.13 17.49
CA GLN A 182 -10.48 -2.10 18.58
C GLN A 182 -10.64 -3.52 18.04
N ASP A 183 -11.41 -3.66 16.95
CA ASP A 183 -11.64 -4.94 16.29
C ASP A 183 -10.91 -5.00 14.93
N PRO A 184 -9.81 -5.77 14.84
CA PRO A 184 -9.04 -5.90 13.61
C PRO A 184 -9.81 -6.59 12.47
N THR A 185 -10.95 -7.24 12.76
CA THR A 185 -11.78 -7.93 11.76
C THR A 185 -12.95 -7.09 11.26
N SER A 186 -13.17 -5.90 11.85
CA SER A 186 -14.33 -5.06 11.53
C SER A 186 -14.02 -3.98 10.48
N ALA A 187 -14.43 -4.23 9.24
CA ALA A 187 -14.43 -3.20 8.20
C ALA A 187 -15.40 -2.04 8.51
N ALA A 188 -16.49 -2.30 9.23
CA ALA A 188 -17.43 -1.27 9.64
C ALA A 188 -16.83 -0.31 10.68
N GLU A 189 -16.02 -0.82 11.61
CA GLU A 189 -15.28 0.03 12.53
C GLU A 189 -14.23 0.85 11.78
N LEU A 190 -13.45 0.20 10.93
CA LEU A 190 -12.42 0.88 10.14
C LEU A 190 -13.02 2.00 9.28
N HIS A 191 -14.18 1.78 8.67
CA HIS A 191 -14.90 2.80 7.89
C HIS A 191 -15.39 3.99 8.72
N ARG A 192 -15.68 3.81 10.01
CA ARG A 192 -16.03 4.94 10.91
C ARG A 192 -14.81 5.74 11.35
N LEU A 193 -13.62 5.18 11.27
CA LEU A 193 -12.36 5.82 11.70
C LEU A 193 -11.69 6.61 10.57
N VAL A 194 -12.03 6.33 9.32
CA VAL A 194 -11.50 6.96 8.10
C VAL A 194 -12.47 8.02 7.60
#